data_e017337ef3220475cf56029c7e53ef91
#
_entry.id   e017337ef3220475cf56029c7e53ef91
#
_cell.length_a   1.000
_cell.length_b   1.000
_cell.length_c   1.000
_cell.angle_alpha   90.00
_cell.angle_beta   90.00
_cell.angle_gamma   90.00
#
_symmetry.space_group_name_H-M   'P 1'
#
loop_
_entity.id
_entity.type
_entity.pdbx_description
1 polymer ?
#
loop_
_entity_poly.entity_id
_entity_poly.type
_entity_poly.pdbx_seq_one_letter_code
_entity_poly.pdbx_strand_id
1 'polypeptide(L)'
;MTVRTSVATTTVALLVAGLGALTTSATGSTPRSHPPAPDTIVDVTGDRDNGFGIHHYDGSKLWPPTWSESRAECGEYDTRVARVRCRTGVRVWFRDLEDLQQALAWARHQD
;
A
#
# COMPACT_ATOMS: atom_id res chain seq x y z
N MET A 1 -65.53 50.17 9.18
CA MET A 1 -64.81 49.19 9.96
C MET A 1 -63.44 48.98 9.31
N THR A 2 -62.42 49.57 9.82
CA THR A 2 -61.03 49.49 9.30
C THR A 2 -60.27 48.58 10.17
N VAL A 3 -59.95 47.41 9.66
CA VAL A 3 -59.07 46.48 10.31
C VAL A 3 -57.62 46.87 9.97
N ARG A 4 -56.91 47.38 10.92
CA ARG A 4 -55.46 47.63 10.82
C ARG A 4 -54.73 46.37 11.12
N THR A 5 -54.13 45.74 10.08
CA THR A 5 -53.23 44.60 10.20
C THR A 5 -51.84 45.15 10.47
N SER A 6 -51.38 44.97 11.68
CA SER A 6 -49.99 45.28 12.04
C SER A 6 -49.09 44.17 11.55
N VAL A 7 -48.24 44.49 10.60
CA VAL A 7 -47.17 43.59 10.14
C VAL A 7 -46.02 43.75 11.09
N ALA A 8 -45.81 42.73 11.92
CA ALA A 8 -44.61 42.62 12.75
C ALA A 8 -43.44 42.13 11.87
N THR A 9 -42.56 43.03 11.60
CA THR A 9 -41.29 42.73 10.95
C THR A 9 -40.39 42.02 11.96
N THR A 10 -40.31 40.71 11.85
CA THR A 10 -39.36 39.93 12.62
C THR A 10 -38.02 39.99 11.90
N THR A 11 -37.12 40.78 12.44
CA THR A 11 -35.74 40.80 12.00
C THR A 11 -35.07 39.51 12.47
N VAL A 12 -34.91 38.58 11.53
CA VAL A 12 -34.05 37.40 11.77
C VAL A 12 -32.60 37.86 11.68
N ALA A 13 -31.97 38.01 12.83
CA ALA A 13 -30.54 38.17 12.92
C ALA A 13 -29.90 36.82 12.52
N LEU A 14 -29.40 36.74 11.31
CA LEU A 14 -28.53 35.68 10.86
C LEU A 14 -27.19 35.81 11.62
N LEU A 15 -27.09 35.08 12.71
CA LEU A 15 -25.80 34.74 13.29
C LEU A 15 -25.09 33.81 12.28
N VAL A 16 -24.32 34.41 11.40
CA VAL A 16 -23.27 33.68 10.70
C VAL A 16 -22.27 33.24 11.76
N ALA A 17 -22.53 32.10 12.39
CA ALA A 17 -21.54 31.40 13.13
C ALA A 17 -20.43 31.11 12.12
N GLY A 18 -19.31 31.77 12.28
CA GLY A 18 -18.12 31.50 11.52
C GLY A 18 -17.86 30.00 11.62
N LEU A 19 -18.06 29.33 10.53
CA LEU A 19 -17.46 28.05 10.29
C LEU A 19 -15.97 28.30 10.44
N GLY A 20 -15.49 28.11 11.66
CA GLY A 20 -14.08 27.89 11.86
C GLY A 20 -13.71 26.81 10.87
N ALA A 21 -12.92 27.17 9.90
CA ALA A 21 -12.29 26.21 9.06
C ALA A 21 -11.69 25.19 10.02
N LEU A 22 -12.31 24.03 10.08
CA LEU A 22 -11.62 22.85 10.47
C LEU A 22 -10.54 22.68 9.40
N THR A 23 -9.48 23.46 9.53
CA THR A 23 -8.22 23.01 9.06
C THR A 23 -8.03 21.71 9.82
N THR A 24 -8.58 20.63 9.30
CA THR A 24 -7.93 19.38 9.47
C THR A 24 -6.53 19.67 8.95
N SER A 25 -5.68 20.12 9.83
CA SER A 25 -4.28 19.87 9.68
C SER A 25 -4.26 18.36 9.50
N ALA A 26 -4.31 17.93 8.26
CA ALA A 26 -3.66 16.70 7.97
C ALA A 26 -2.32 16.93 8.62
N THR A 27 -2.17 16.44 9.84
CA THR A 27 -0.88 16.25 10.43
C THR A 27 -0.24 15.32 9.43
N GLY A 28 0.32 15.95 8.38
CA GLY A 28 1.20 15.28 7.50
C GLY A 28 2.08 14.57 8.47
N SER A 29 1.96 13.25 8.49
CA SER A 29 2.85 12.45 9.28
C SER A 29 4.21 12.99 8.92
N THR A 30 4.76 13.81 9.80
CA THR A 30 6.18 14.15 9.76
C THR A 30 6.85 12.81 9.56
N PRO A 31 7.59 12.59 8.46
CA PRO A 31 8.25 11.34 8.26
C PRO A 31 8.97 11.07 9.56
N ARG A 32 8.47 10.09 10.29
CA ARG A 32 9.11 9.68 11.52
C ARG A 32 10.51 9.30 11.11
N SER A 33 11.50 10.01 11.60
CA SER A 33 12.92 9.75 11.34
C SER A 33 13.37 8.48 12.06
N HIS A 34 12.51 7.47 12.07
CA HIS A 34 12.86 6.13 12.50
C HIS A 34 13.50 5.40 11.33
N PRO A 35 14.67 4.80 11.50
CA PRO A 35 15.20 3.92 10.50
C PRO A 35 14.19 2.80 10.22
N PRO A 36 14.11 2.30 8.97
CA PRO A 36 13.31 1.13 8.66
C PRO A 36 13.66 -0.07 9.55
N ALA A 37 12.71 -0.98 9.73
CA ALA A 37 13.00 -2.24 10.39
C ALA A 37 14.13 -2.99 9.65
N PRO A 38 14.99 -3.75 10.35
CA PRO A 38 16.14 -4.42 9.73
C PRO A 38 15.78 -5.32 8.54
N ASP A 39 14.61 -5.95 8.57
CA ASP A 39 14.07 -6.86 7.56
C ASP A 39 13.27 -6.15 6.45
N THR A 40 13.24 -4.83 6.43
CA THR A 40 12.60 -4.06 5.37
C THR A 40 13.30 -4.33 4.03
N ILE A 41 12.53 -4.73 3.03
CA ILE A 41 13.04 -4.94 1.68
C ILE A 41 13.33 -3.57 1.05
N VAL A 42 14.58 -3.35 0.68
CA VAL A 42 15.04 -2.09 0.08
C VAL A 42 15.37 -2.21 -1.39
N ASP A 43 15.62 -3.43 -1.86
CA ASP A 43 15.86 -3.70 -3.28
C ASP A 43 15.51 -5.14 -3.63
N VAL A 44 15.09 -5.33 -4.87
CA VAL A 44 14.87 -6.64 -5.47
C VAL A 44 15.60 -6.66 -6.80
N THR A 45 16.55 -7.57 -6.94
CA THR A 45 17.36 -7.75 -8.16
C THR A 45 17.02 -9.06 -8.86
N GLY A 46 17.42 -9.19 -10.11
CA GLY A 46 17.22 -10.41 -10.87
C GLY A 46 15.83 -10.51 -11.50
N ASP A 47 15.44 -11.72 -11.81
CA ASP A 47 14.17 -12.06 -12.45
C ASP A 47 13.72 -13.47 -12.07
N ARG A 48 12.50 -13.84 -12.48
CA ARG A 48 11.90 -15.14 -12.15
C ARG A 48 12.63 -16.33 -12.73
N ASP A 49 13.28 -16.15 -13.88
CA ASP A 49 13.91 -17.25 -14.63
C ASP A 49 15.33 -17.54 -14.14
N ASN A 50 16.06 -16.49 -13.78
CA ASN A 50 17.43 -16.58 -13.30
C ASN A 50 17.54 -16.51 -11.76
N GLY A 51 16.48 -16.18 -11.10
CA GLY A 51 16.39 -16.02 -9.65
C GLY A 51 16.39 -14.56 -9.22
N PHE A 52 15.61 -14.29 -8.17
CA PHE A 52 15.58 -13.00 -7.50
C PHE A 52 16.62 -12.92 -6.38
N GLY A 53 17.16 -11.73 -6.15
CA GLY A 53 17.86 -11.37 -4.94
C GLY A 53 17.04 -10.36 -4.16
N ILE A 54 16.67 -10.69 -2.92
CA ILE A 54 15.93 -9.81 -2.03
C ILE A 54 16.92 -9.19 -1.05
N HIS A 55 17.04 -7.89 -1.07
CA HIS A 55 17.97 -7.14 -0.25
C HIS A 55 17.24 -6.42 0.87
N HIS A 56 17.69 -6.60 2.11
CA HIS A 56 17.10 -5.96 3.28
C HIS A 56 17.90 -4.75 3.76
N TYR A 57 17.23 -3.90 4.55
CA TYR A 57 17.83 -2.69 5.09
C TYR A 57 19.10 -2.95 5.92
N ASP A 58 19.15 -4.04 6.67
CA ASP A 58 20.29 -4.45 7.47
C ASP A 58 21.48 -5.00 6.66
N GLY A 59 21.35 -5.08 5.33
CA GLY A 59 22.35 -5.63 4.42
C GLY A 59 22.23 -7.13 4.19
N SER A 60 21.31 -7.82 4.86
CA SER A 60 21.04 -9.23 4.59
C SER A 60 20.40 -9.43 3.22
N LYS A 61 20.62 -10.62 2.65
CA LYS A 61 20.10 -10.98 1.32
C LYS A 61 19.50 -12.37 1.36
N LEU A 62 18.41 -12.54 0.60
CA LEU A 62 17.78 -13.83 0.36
C LEU A 62 17.80 -14.14 -1.14
N TRP A 63 18.01 -15.40 -1.45
CA TRP A 63 18.03 -15.94 -2.81
C TRP A 63 17.00 -17.07 -2.91
N PRO A 64 15.72 -16.73 -3.10
CA PRO A 64 14.67 -17.74 -3.21
C PRO A 64 14.86 -18.58 -4.48
N PRO A 65 14.25 -19.77 -4.54
CA PRO A 65 14.26 -20.60 -5.73
C PRO A 65 13.69 -19.85 -6.95
N THR A 66 14.14 -20.27 -8.14
CA THR A 66 13.60 -19.74 -9.40
C THR A 66 12.14 -20.14 -9.61
N TRP A 67 11.49 -19.53 -10.58
CA TRP A 67 10.12 -19.88 -10.99
C TRP A 67 9.99 -21.37 -11.32
N SER A 68 10.89 -21.92 -12.13
CA SER A 68 10.84 -23.31 -12.53
C SER A 68 11.08 -24.27 -11.37
N GLU A 69 12.00 -23.97 -10.49
CA GLU A 69 12.27 -24.75 -9.27
C GLU A 69 11.06 -24.75 -8.33
N SER A 70 10.49 -23.58 -8.05
CA SER A 70 9.31 -23.46 -7.20
C SER A 70 8.11 -24.21 -7.76
N ARG A 71 7.93 -24.20 -9.07
CA ARG A 71 6.85 -24.96 -9.72
C ARG A 71 7.09 -26.47 -9.70
N ALA A 72 8.34 -26.89 -9.82
CA ALA A 72 8.70 -28.30 -9.73
C ALA A 72 8.39 -28.85 -8.33
N GLU A 73 8.73 -28.12 -7.29
CA GLU A 73 8.39 -28.48 -5.91
C GLU A 73 6.88 -28.69 -5.70
N CYS A 74 6.05 -27.88 -6.37
CA CYS A 74 4.59 -28.05 -6.32
C CYS A 74 4.13 -29.40 -6.84
N GLY A 75 4.86 -30.00 -7.78
CA GLY A 75 4.58 -31.32 -8.31
C GLY A 75 4.75 -32.47 -7.32
N GLU A 76 5.50 -32.25 -6.24
CA GLU A 76 5.80 -33.24 -5.22
C GLU A 76 4.65 -33.48 -4.23
N TYR A 77 3.65 -32.61 -4.19
CA TYR A 77 2.49 -32.79 -3.34
C TYR A 77 1.61 -33.95 -3.81
N ASP A 78 1.13 -34.77 -2.89
CA ASP A 78 0.40 -36.01 -3.17
C ASP A 78 -0.96 -35.77 -3.83
N THR A 79 -1.67 -34.69 -3.43
CA THR A 79 -3.01 -34.42 -3.93
C THR A 79 -3.03 -33.37 -5.00
N ARG A 80 -3.99 -33.51 -5.93
CA ARG A 80 -4.22 -32.52 -6.99
C ARG A 80 -4.52 -31.13 -6.40
N VAL A 81 -5.33 -31.08 -5.35
CA VAL A 81 -5.70 -29.80 -4.69
C VAL A 81 -4.48 -29.13 -4.11
N ALA A 82 -3.61 -29.87 -3.42
CA ALA A 82 -2.37 -29.32 -2.87
C ALA A 82 -1.43 -28.79 -3.96
N ARG A 83 -1.29 -29.53 -5.06
CA ARG A 83 -0.50 -29.07 -6.22
C ARG A 83 -1.05 -27.77 -6.84
N VAL A 84 -2.36 -27.66 -7.00
CA VAL A 84 -3.02 -26.45 -7.53
C VAL A 84 -2.83 -25.27 -6.59
N ARG A 85 -3.02 -25.45 -5.29
CA ARG A 85 -2.78 -24.40 -4.27
C ARG A 85 -1.34 -23.92 -4.30
N CYS A 86 -0.39 -24.84 -4.33
CA CYS A 86 1.02 -24.53 -4.41
C CYS A 86 1.33 -23.69 -5.67
N ARG A 87 0.91 -24.10 -6.83
CA ARG A 87 1.14 -23.37 -8.09
C ARG A 87 0.48 -21.99 -8.09
N THR A 88 -0.70 -21.86 -7.49
CA THR A 88 -1.38 -20.57 -7.33
C THR A 88 -0.57 -19.66 -6.41
N GLY A 89 -0.12 -20.18 -5.27
CA GLY A 89 0.74 -19.43 -4.34
C GLY A 89 2.04 -18.98 -4.98
N VAL A 90 2.71 -19.86 -5.71
CA VAL A 90 3.94 -19.53 -6.46
C VAL A 90 3.68 -18.40 -7.46
N ARG A 91 2.59 -18.48 -8.22
CA ARG A 91 2.24 -17.44 -9.20
C ARG A 91 2.00 -16.08 -8.55
N VAL A 92 1.26 -16.06 -7.45
CA VAL A 92 0.98 -14.82 -6.70
C VAL A 92 2.26 -14.24 -6.13
N TRP A 93 3.09 -15.07 -5.49
CA TRP A 93 4.32 -14.63 -4.87
C TRP A 93 5.30 -14.00 -5.88
N PHE A 94 5.51 -14.65 -7.02
CA PHE A 94 6.40 -14.12 -8.08
C PHE A 94 5.87 -12.82 -8.69
N ARG A 95 4.56 -12.74 -8.93
CA ARG A 95 3.93 -11.49 -9.39
C ARG A 95 4.14 -10.36 -8.39
N ASP A 96 3.86 -10.61 -7.13
CA ASP A 96 3.97 -9.60 -6.08
C ASP A 96 5.42 -9.14 -5.91
N LEU A 97 6.38 -10.04 -6.08
CA LEU A 97 7.81 -9.70 -6.04
C LEU A 97 8.26 -8.85 -7.24
N GLU A 98 7.74 -9.14 -8.42
CA GLU A 98 7.97 -8.33 -9.63
C GLU A 98 7.35 -6.94 -9.49
N ASP A 99 6.14 -6.85 -8.97
CA ASP A 99 5.45 -5.59 -8.70
C ASP A 99 6.24 -4.77 -7.66
N LEU A 100 6.74 -5.40 -6.62
CA LEU A 100 7.59 -4.75 -5.62
C LEU A 100 8.90 -4.25 -6.25
N GLN A 101 9.56 -5.06 -7.06
CA GLN A 101 10.77 -4.65 -7.79
C GLN A 101 10.53 -3.40 -8.62
N GLN A 102 9.43 -3.38 -9.35
CA GLN A 102 9.04 -2.24 -10.17
C GLN A 102 8.73 -0.99 -9.32
N ALA A 103 8.00 -1.16 -8.21
CA ALA A 103 7.68 -0.07 -7.30
C ALA A 103 8.94 0.54 -6.66
N LEU A 104 9.88 -0.28 -6.23
CA LEU A 104 11.16 0.18 -5.67
C LEU A 104 12.02 0.90 -6.71
N ALA A 105 12.05 0.41 -7.95
CA ALA A 105 12.74 1.07 -9.06
C ALA A 105 12.11 2.44 -9.34
N TRP A 106 10.78 2.51 -9.38
CA TRP A 106 10.06 3.77 -9.57
C TRP A 106 10.35 4.77 -8.45
N ALA A 107 10.30 4.34 -7.19
CA ALA A 107 10.58 5.20 -6.04
C ALA A 107 11.98 5.83 -6.11
N ARG A 108 12.98 5.07 -6.55
CA ARG A 108 14.35 5.59 -6.74
C ARG A 108 14.47 6.67 -7.83
N HIS A 109 13.58 6.68 -8.81
CA HIS A 109 13.56 7.71 -9.85
C HIS A 109 12.89 9.01 -9.38
N GLN A 110 12.20 8.99 -8.26
CA GLN A 110 11.49 10.16 -7.70
C GLN A 110 12.38 10.98 -6.75
N ASP A 111 13.45 10.40 -6.26
CA ASP A 111 14.42 11.04 -5.39
C ASP A 111 15.50 11.76 -6.21
#